data_a6eeafabf819bd236d80f91aa513d431
#
_entry.id   a6eeafabf819bd236d80f91aa513d431
#
_cell.length_a   1.000
_cell.length_b   1.000
_cell.length_c   1.000
_cell.angle_alpha   90.00
_cell.angle_beta   90.00
_cell.angle_gamma   90.00
#
_symmetry.space_group_name_H-M   'P 1'
#
loop_
_entity.id
_entity.type
_entity.pdbx_description
1 polymer ?
#
loop_
_entity_poly.entity_id
_entity_poly.type
_entity_poly.pdbx_seq_one_letter_code
_entity_poly.pdbx_strand_id
1 'polypeptide(L)'
;MSHRRSASLYNRDELTKDYQAPDNRFRHFCTMDIFCLGLNHTTAPVAIRERVAFSETESESCVKTLLTRLKGRESGALKEALILSTCNRMEIYGVAEDCTRVLPLLTDFLSETKGVTTRELEPYLYTFTGEQAVLHAYRVVSGIDSMVLGETQIAGQTKKAVQHSRKAGGLGLYLNHLFETAFSTAKLVRSHTTIGRNSVSLASAAVRLAERLFGDLSQRRILYIGAGEMIELCAAHFGARNPKEITVANRSLNRGQALAARYQGTAIRLQDLPDVISHYDIIVSCTASALPILGLGMLARAVKERNREPICIIDLAVPRDVEPEVRDLADVFVYTIDDLGNIVQAGKESRTGAVKKAEELVALRLEEFLRWQKTRRAVVSVLTLRERAKALGEAEYRLARKALAAGVDPDTVLKRLTRNLTRKFAHDPTVFLKTCADKTATGEATAVADFFRPHRN
;
A
#
# COMPACT_ATOMS: atom_id res chain seq x y z
N MET A 1 22.72 -9.18 31.43
CA MET A 1 23.72 -8.63 30.49
C MET A 1 23.63 -9.42 29.19
N SER A 2 23.54 -8.71 28.03
CA SER A 2 23.59 -9.20 26.64
C SER A 2 22.43 -10.07 26.14
N HIS A 3 21.37 -9.43 25.65
CA HIS A 3 20.58 -9.92 24.53
C HIS A 3 20.00 -8.70 23.80
N ARG A 4 20.84 -8.01 23.07
CA ARG A 4 20.44 -7.09 21.97
C ARG A 4 21.42 -7.34 20.84
N ARG A 5 20.98 -8.08 19.81
CA ARG A 5 21.51 -8.05 18.42
C ARG A 5 20.92 -9.22 17.63
N SER A 6 19.80 -9.02 16.99
CA SER A 6 19.43 -9.69 15.73
C SER A 6 18.16 -9.07 15.15
N ALA A 7 18.24 -7.79 14.80
CA ALA A 7 17.25 -7.15 13.94
C ALA A 7 18.04 -6.18 13.06
N SER A 8 18.49 -6.60 11.94
CA SER A 8 18.88 -5.78 10.78
C SER A 8 19.83 -6.60 9.89
N LEU A 9 19.28 -7.37 8.98
CA LEU A 9 20.03 -7.96 7.85
C LEU A 9 19.86 -7.12 6.57
N TYR A 10 19.52 -5.84 6.73
CA TYR A 10 19.64 -4.86 5.64
C TYR A 10 20.30 -3.62 6.20
N ASN A 11 21.62 -3.56 5.99
CA ASN A 11 22.42 -2.40 6.30
C ASN A 11 21.91 -1.24 5.41
N ARG A 12 21.25 -0.27 6.04
CA ARG A 12 20.73 0.97 5.41
C ARG A 12 21.84 1.75 4.69
N ASP A 13 23.10 1.51 5.08
CA ASP A 13 24.24 2.34 4.68
C ASP A 13 24.96 1.87 3.42
N GLU A 14 24.74 0.64 2.94
CA GLU A 14 25.42 0.15 1.73
C GLU A 14 24.71 0.50 0.42
N LEU A 15 23.38 0.82 0.45
CA LEU A 15 22.63 1.21 -0.74
C LEU A 15 22.57 2.73 -0.98
N THR A 16 23.13 3.54 -0.06
CA THR A 16 23.05 5.00 -0.15
C THR A 16 24.41 5.67 -0.43
N LYS A 17 25.51 4.92 -0.61
CA LYS A 17 26.87 5.48 -0.63
C LYS A 17 27.29 6.21 -1.91
N ASP A 18 26.55 6.11 -3.03
CA ASP A 18 26.99 6.75 -4.30
C ASP A 18 25.91 7.54 -5.07
N TYR A 19 24.82 7.94 -4.42
CA TYR A 19 23.85 8.81 -5.10
C TYR A 19 23.84 10.22 -4.50
N GLN A 20 24.73 11.08 -4.99
CA GLN A 20 24.57 12.53 -4.86
C GLN A 20 23.41 12.97 -5.75
N ALA A 21 22.29 13.37 -5.13
CA ALA A 21 21.15 13.91 -5.83
C ALA A 21 21.54 15.18 -6.61
N PRO A 22 21.21 15.29 -7.91
CA PRO A 22 21.47 16.51 -8.67
C PRO A 22 20.70 17.71 -8.10
N ASP A 23 21.34 18.88 -8.12
CA ASP A 23 20.87 20.17 -7.59
C ASP A 23 19.44 20.51 -8.00
N ASN A 24 18.62 20.86 -7.03
CA ASN A 24 17.16 20.98 -7.06
C ASN A 24 16.60 22.13 -7.93
N ARG A 25 17.44 22.97 -8.55
CA ARG A 25 17.01 24.19 -9.27
C ARG A 25 16.49 23.97 -10.70
N PHE A 26 16.63 22.77 -11.29
CA PHE A 26 16.11 22.40 -12.61
C PHE A 26 14.98 21.36 -12.59
N ARG A 27 14.45 20.99 -11.44
CA ARG A 27 13.35 20.03 -11.27
C ARG A 27 11.96 20.54 -11.66
N HIS A 28 11.83 21.71 -12.25
CA HIS A 28 10.53 22.32 -12.57
C HIS A 28 9.92 21.92 -13.92
N PHE A 29 10.42 20.90 -14.61
CA PHE A 29 9.63 20.24 -15.63
C PHE A 29 8.81 19.16 -14.92
N CYS A 30 7.48 19.30 -14.94
CA CYS A 30 6.46 18.46 -14.29
C CYS A 30 6.87 16.97 -14.20
N THR A 31 7.73 16.62 -13.26
CA THR A 31 8.08 15.24 -12.96
C THR A 31 7.03 14.70 -12.02
N MET A 32 6.10 13.90 -12.53
CA MET A 32 5.18 13.14 -11.71
C MET A 32 5.96 12.07 -10.97
N ASP A 33 6.08 12.21 -9.66
CA ASP A 33 6.74 11.22 -8.82
C ASP A 33 5.72 10.38 -8.05
N ILE A 34 5.94 9.08 -8.07
CA ILE A 34 5.17 8.11 -7.28
C ILE A 34 5.72 8.12 -5.87
N PHE A 35 4.84 8.06 -4.89
CA PHE A 35 5.22 7.92 -3.49
C PHE A 35 4.36 6.89 -2.76
N CYS A 36 4.87 6.42 -1.61
CA CYS A 36 4.15 5.66 -0.62
C CYS A 36 4.46 6.25 0.76
N LEU A 37 3.42 6.62 1.51
CA LEU A 37 3.48 6.97 2.93
C LEU A 37 2.70 5.92 3.70
N GLY A 38 3.28 5.33 4.74
CA GLY A 38 2.54 4.33 5.50
C GLY A 38 3.25 3.83 6.74
N LEU A 39 2.61 2.87 7.38
CA LEU A 39 3.14 2.08 8.48
C LEU A 39 2.70 0.63 8.34
N ASN A 40 3.45 -0.28 8.94
CA ASN A 40 3.14 -1.70 8.89
C ASN A 40 3.46 -2.41 10.23
N HIS A 41 3.26 -3.72 10.27
CA HIS A 41 3.50 -4.56 11.45
C HIS A 41 4.96 -4.55 11.96
N THR A 42 5.92 -4.13 11.14
CA THR A 42 7.34 -4.02 11.56
C THR A 42 7.67 -2.65 12.13
N THR A 43 6.95 -1.61 11.73
CA THR A 43 7.17 -0.23 12.18
C THR A 43 6.24 0.20 13.29
N ALA A 44 5.01 -0.34 13.36
CA ALA A 44 3.99 0.09 14.29
C ALA A 44 3.34 -1.08 15.06
N PRO A 45 3.17 -0.97 16.39
CA PRO A 45 2.43 -1.93 17.18
C PRO A 45 0.95 -1.95 16.78
N VAL A 46 0.24 -3.04 17.12
CA VAL A 46 -1.17 -3.22 16.75
C VAL A 46 -2.06 -2.06 17.22
N ALA A 47 -1.82 -1.54 18.43
CA ALA A 47 -2.57 -0.42 19.00
C ALA A 47 -2.53 0.86 18.14
N ILE A 48 -1.42 1.14 17.45
CA ILE A 48 -1.31 2.26 16.51
C ILE A 48 -1.98 1.91 15.19
N ARG A 49 -1.76 0.69 14.67
CA ARG A 49 -2.37 0.22 13.41
C ARG A 49 -3.90 0.25 13.47
N GLU A 50 -4.49 -0.14 14.59
CA GLU A 50 -5.94 -0.08 14.84
C GLU A 50 -6.50 1.34 14.72
N ARG A 51 -5.81 2.31 15.30
CA ARG A 51 -6.25 3.71 15.30
C ARG A 51 -6.21 4.35 13.91
N VAL A 52 -5.32 3.90 13.03
CA VAL A 52 -5.17 4.45 11.67
C VAL A 52 -5.79 3.58 10.58
N ALA A 53 -6.43 2.48 10.93
CA ALA A 53 -7.10 1.61 9.97
C ALA A 53 -8.27 2.33 9.27
N PHE A 54 -8.45 2.07 7.98
CA PHE A 54 -9.56 2.58 7.17
C PHE A 54 -10.52 1.46 6.79
N SER A 55 -11.80 1.69 6.96
CA SER A 55 -12.83 0.86 6.34
C SER A 55 -12.88 1.09 4.82
N GLU A 56 -13.54 0.22 4.07
CA GLU A 56 -13.67 0.34 2.62
C GLU A 56 -14.38 1.65 2.20
N THR A 57 -15.46 2.01 2.89
CA THR A 57 -16.22 3.25 2.63
C THR A 57 -15.46 4.51 3.02
N GLU A 58 -14.74 4.46 4.12
CA GLU A 58 -13.89 5.55 4.59
C GLU A 58 -12.72 5.79 3.64
N SER A 59 -12.08 4.74 3.13
CA SER A 59 -11.00 4.84 2.14
C SER A 59 -11.45 5.57 0.88
N GLU A 60 -12.65 5.28 0.36
CA GLU A 60 -13.19 5.93 -0.82
C GLU A 60 -13.43 7.44 -0.58
N SER A 61 -14.05 7.81 0.55
CA SER A 61 -14.32 9.21 0.88
C SER A 61 -13.02 9.99 1.13
N CYS A 62 -12.05 9.39 1.79
CA CYS A 62 -10.76 10.01 2.07
C CYS A 62 -9.93 10.26 0.81
N VAL A 63 -9.92 9.33 -0.15
CA VAL A 63 -9.27 9.55 -1.45
C VAL A 63 -9.86 10.77 -2.18
N LYS A 64 -11.19 10.91 -2.21
CA LYS A 64 -11.86 12.10 -2.80
C LYS A 64 -11.44 13.40 -2.11
N THR A 65 -11.40 13.38 -0.77
CA THR A 65 -11.01 14.53 0.05
C THR A 65 -9.54 14.90 -0.19
N LEU A 66 -8.63 13.93 -0.21
CA LEU A 66 -7.21 14.15 -0.49
C LEU A 66 -6.99 14.82 -1.84
N LEU A 67 -7.60 14.28 -2.91
CA LEU A 67 -7.49 14.83 -4.25
C LEU A 67 -8.03 16.26 -4.34
N THR A 68 -9.10 16.58 -3.60
CA THR A 68 -9.68 17.92 -3.58
C THR A 68 -8.80 18.91 -2.81
N ARG A 69 -8.34 18.54 -1.61
CA ARG A 69 -7.54 19.40 -0.73
C ARG A 69 -6.14 19.68 -1.28
N LEU A 70 -5.50 18.68 -1.92
CA LEU A 70 -4.10 18.73 -2.35
C LEU A 70 -3.95 18.92 -3.86
N LYS A 71 -4.96 19.42 -4.56
CA LYS A 71 -4.94 19.66 -6.01
C LYS A 71 -4.02 20.80 -6.43
N GLY A 72 -3.83 21.79 -5.58
CA GLY A 72 -3.08 23.03 -5.89
C GLY A 72 -1.57 22.81 -5.97
N ARG A 73 -0.85 23.68 -6.71
CA ARG A 73 0.62 23.65 -6.78
C ARG A 73 1.29 23.96 -5.44
N GLU A 74 0.67 24.76 -4.60
CA GLU A 74 1.17 25.10 -3.25
C GLU A 74 1.24 23.89 -2.34
N SER A 75 0.31 22.92 -2.51
CA SER A 75 0.27 21.65 -1.79
C SER A 75 1.04 20.51 -2.49
N GLY A 76 1.82 20.81 -3.55
CA GLY A 76 2.58 19.79 -4.29
C GLY A 76 1.80 19.09 -5.40
N ALA A 77 0.57 19.53 -5.72
CA ALA A 77 -0.28 19.08 -6.82
C ALA A 77 -0.45 17.55 -6.88
N LEU A 78 -1.10 16.98 -5.87
CA LEU A 78 -1.49 15.57 -5.84
C LEU A 78 -2.43 15.25 -7.01
N LYS A 79 -2.09 14.26 -7.82
CA LYS A 79 -2.85 13.85 -9.03
C LYS A 79 -3.57 12.53 -8.87
N GLU A 80 -2.95 11.60 -8.19
CA GLU A 80 -3.47 10.25 -8.00
C GLU A 80 -3.28 9.85 -6.53
N ALA A 81 -4.22 9.10 -5.98
CA ALA A 81 -4.15 8.59 -4.60
C ALA A 81 -4.87 7.26 -4.45
N LEU A 82 -4.30 6.37 -3.63
CA LEU A 82 -4.87 5.08 -3.25
C LEU A 82 -4.56 4.84 -1.77
N ILE A 83 -5.52 4.36 -1.01
CA ILE A 83 -5.34 3.92 0.38
C ILE A 83 -5.44 2.40 0.43
N LEU A 84 -4.36 1.75 0.87
CA LEU A 84 -4.32 0.33 1.18
C LEU A 84 -4.32 0.17 2.70
N SER A 85 -5.44 -0.32 3.25
CA SER A 85 -5.59 -0.60 4.68
C SER A 85 -5.94 -2.07 4.89
N THR A 86 -5.13 -2.74 5.70
CA THR A 86 -5.28 -4.16 6.07
C THR A 86 -5.00 -4.33 7.55
N CYS A 87 -5.10 -5.54 8.10
CA CYS A 87 -4.71 -5.80 9.48
C CYS A 87 -3.21 -5.52 9.77
N ASN A 88 -2.35 -5.59 8.76
CA ASN A 88 -0.90 -5.51 8.93
C ASN A 88 -0.26 -4.23 8.42
N ARG A 89 -0.99 -3.40 7.66
CA ARG A 89 -0.47 -2.14 7.10
C ARG A 89 -1.56 -1.12 6.80
N MET A 90 -1.19 0.13 6.89
CA MET A 90 -1.92 1.27 6.32
C MET A 90 -0.93 2.05 5.45
N GLU A 91 -1.24 2.17 4.17
CA GLU A 91 -0.37 2.83 3.18
C GLU A 91 -1.20 3.74 2.27
N ILE A 92 -0.68 4.93 2.01
CA ILE A 92 -1.20 5.88 1.02
C ILE A 92 -0.20 5.93 -0.12
N TYR A 93 -0.59 5.40 -1.27
CA TYR A 93 0.13 5.55 -2.52
C TYR A 93 -0.39 6.75 -3.28
N GLY A 94 0.48 7.50 -3.91
CA GLY A 94 0.07 8.65 -4.70
C GLY A 94 1.06 9.05 -5.78
N VAL A 95 0.62 9.99 -6.60
CA VAL A 95 1.42 10.64 -7.63
C VAL A 95 1.28 12.15 -7.48
N ALA A 96 2.39 12.85 -7.39
CA ALA A 96 2.43 14.30 -7.19
C ALA A 96 3.50 14.96 -8.04
N GLU A 97 3.36 16.27 -8.25
CA GLU A 97 4.39 17.10 -8.90
C GLU A 97 5.55 17.38 -7.93
N ASP A 98 5.26 17.49 -6.63
CA ASP A 98 6.25 17.73 -5.57
C ASP A 98 5.90 16.91 -4.31
N CYS A 99 6.55 15.77 -4.18
CA CYS A 99 6.37 14.88 -3.04
C CYS A 99 6.84 15.52 -1.72
N THR A 100 7.83 16.42 -1.75
CA THR A 100 8.34 17.06 -0.52
C THR A 100 7.30 17.95 0.16
N ARG A 101 6.37 18.50 -0.61
CA ARG A 101 5.23 19.29 -0.11
C ARG A 101 4.03 18.43 0.26
N VAL A 102 3.75 17.39 -0.55
CA VAL A 102 2.56 16.54 -0.34
C VAL A 102 2.70 15.69 0.93
N LEU A 103 3.86 15.11 1.18
CA LEU A 103 4.05 14.13 2.25
C LEU A 103 3.76 14.67 3.66
N PRO A 104 4.24 15.87 4.06
CA PRO A 104 3.85 16.45 5.35
C PRO A 104 2.33 16.67 5.46
N LEU A 105 1.70 17.18 4.41
CA LEU A 105 0.25 17.42 4.38
C LEU A 105 -0.57 16.12 4.45
N LEU A 106 -0.03 15.00 3.94
CA LEU A 106 -0.65 13.69 4.11
C LEU A 106 -0.55 13.19 5.55
N THR A 107 0.56 13.45 6.23
CA THR A 107 0.72 13.11 7.65
C THR A 107 -0.26 13.91 8.50
N ASP A 108 -0.42 15.20 8.23
CA ASP A 108 -1.41 16.07 8.90
C ASP A 108 -2.84 15.58 8.61
N PHE A 109 -3.14 15.25 7.36
CA PHE A 109 -4.44 14.70 6.97
C PHE A 109 -4.76 13.39 7.71
N LEU A 110 -3.78 12.49 7.83
CA LEU A 110 -3.94 11.24 8.56
C LEU A 110 -4.19 11.50 10.05
N SER A 111 -3.43 12.41 10.64
CA SER A 111 -3.59 12.88 12.02
C SER A 111 -5.00 13.43 12.28
N GLU A 112 -5.46 14.35 11.45
CA GLU A 112 -6.82 14.92 11.54
C GLU A 112 -7.91 13.88 11.39
N THR A 113 -7.78 13.02 10.38
CA THR A 113 -8.82 12.02 10.03
C THR A 113 -8.96 10.95 11.11
N LYS A 114 -7.85 10.55 11.75
CA LYS A 114 -7.81 9.44 12.70
C LYS A 114 -7.73 9.88 14.16
N GLY A 115 -7.65 11.17 14.44
CA GLY A 115 -7.55 11.68 15.81
C GLY A 115 -6.28 11.20 16.54
N VAL A 116 -5.18 11.04 15.79
CA VAL A 116 -3.86 10.65 16.31
C VAL A 116 -2.90 11.77 16.00
N THR A 117 -2.18 12.28 17.01
CA THR A 117 -1.28 13.42 16.78
C THR A 117 -0.13 13.05 15.83
N THR A 118 0.31 14.00 15.02
CA THR A 118 1.46 13.82 14.12
C THR A 118 2.69 13.31 14.89
N ARG A 119 2.93 13.82 16.10
CA ARG A 119 4.03 13.40 16.97
C ARG A 119 3.96 11.92 17.37
N GLU A 120 2.75 11.39 17.56
CA GLU A 120 2.56 9.95 17.85
C GLU A 120 2.79 9.08 16.60
N LEU A 121 2.47 9.59 15.41
CA LEU A 121 2.55 8.83 14.15
C LEU A 121 3.95 8.80 13.55
N GLU A 122 4.67 9.93 13.56
CA GLU A 122 5.98 10.08 12.90
C GLU A 122 6.98 8.95 13.18
N PRO A 123 7.13 8.44 14.43
CA PRO A 123 8.09 7.37 14.71
C PRO A 123 7.79 6.04 13.99
N TYR A 124 6.56 5.86 13.53
CA TYR A 124 6.07 4.63 12.91
C TYR A 124 5.94 4.72 11.39
N LEU A 125 5.90 5.96 10.86
CA LEU A 125 5.71 6.20 9.43
C LEU A 125 7.01 5.96 8.65
N TYR A 126 6.87 5.32 7.51
CA TYR A 126 7.90 5.28 6.48
C TYR A 126 7.41 6.00 5.23
N THR A 127 8.38 6.49 4.47
CA THR A 127 8.13 7.18 3.20
C THR A 127 9.05 6.63 2.13
N PHE A 128 8.47 6.24 1.00
CA PHE A 128 9.20 5.85 -0.19
C PHE A 128 8.81 6.77 -1.35
N THR A 129 9.76 7.16 -2.19
CA THR A 129 9.51 7.99 -3.38
C THR A 129 10.18 7.38 -4.62
N GLY A 130 9.64 7.66 -5.80
CA GLY A 130 10.19 7.22 -7.07
C GLY A 130 10.34 5.70 -7.15
N GLU A 131 11.55 5.26 -7.48
CA GLU A 131 11.91 3.85 -7.64
C GLU A 131 11.61 3.02 -6.38
N GLN A 132 11.91 3.57 -5.19
CA GLN A 132 11.67 2.89 -3.92
C GLN A 132 10.18 2.64 -3.67
N ALA A 133 9.30 3.57 -4.06
CA ALA A 133 7.86 3.39 -3.93
C ALA A 133 7.34 2.28 -4.86
N VAL A 134 7.85 2.20 -6.08
CA VAL A 134 7.50 1.14 -7.04
C VAL A 134 7.99 -0.22 -6.55
N LEU A 135 9.24 -0.30 -6.12
CA LEU A 135 9.83 -1.51 -5.53
C LEU A 135 9.01 -2.00 -4.34
N HIS A 136 8.68 -1.09 -3.43
CA HIS A 136 7.87 -1.41 -2.24
C HIS A 136 6.49 -1.95 -2.64
N ALA A 137 5.77 -1.31 -3.56
CA ALA A 137 4.49 -1.79 -4.05
C ALA A 137 4.57 -3.22 -4.61
N TYR A 138 5.62 -3.53 -5.38
CA TYR A 138 5.84 -4.87 -5.94
C TYR A 138 6.10 -5.91 -4.85
N ARG A 139 6.90 -5.58 -3.84
CA ARG A 139 7.19 -6.45 -2.70
C ARG A 139 5.94 -6.72 -1.87
N VAL A 140 5.14 -5.68 -1.61
CA VAL A 140 3.87 -5.77 -0.87
C VAL A 140 2.89 -6.69 -1.61
N VAL A 141 2.58 -6.40 -2.88
CA VAL A 141 1.58 -7.15 -3.65
C VAL A 141 2.03 -8.60 -3.91
N SER A 142 3.35 -8.84 -3.98
CA SER A 142 3.92 -10.18 -4.10
C SER A 142 3.98 -10.96 -2.79
N GLY A 143 3.63 -10.34 -1.65
CA GLY A 143 3.68 -10.97 -0.33
C GLY A 143 5.09 -11.15 0.23
N ILE A 144 6.10 -10.50 -0.36
CA ILE A 144 7.49 -10.54 0.14
C ILE A 144 7.61 -9.71 1.42
N ASP A 145 6.93 -8.55 1.44
CA ASP A 145 6.86 -7.65 2.60
C ASP A 145 5.57 -7.88 3.42
N SER A 146 5.15 -9.12 3.56
CA SER A 146 4.01 -9.49 4.41
C SER A 146 4.47 -10.14 5.71
N MET A 147 3.65 -10.03 6.77
CA MET A 147 3.89 -10.72 8.05
C MET A 147 4.09 -12.23 7.83
N VAL A 148 3.30 -12.80 6.95
CA VAL A 148 3.46 -14.16 6.45
C VAL A 148 4.01 -14.12 5.03
N LEU A 149 5.25 -14.55 4.87
CA LEU A 149 5.91 -14.55 3.56
C LEU A 149 5.11 -15.36 2.53
N GLY A 150 4.77 -14.71 1.42
CA GLY A 150 4.01 -15.32 0.32
C GLY A 150 2.50 -15.42 0.55
N GLU A 151 1.95 -14.68 1.51
CA GLU A 151 0.52 -14.60 1.74
C GLU A 151 -0.23 -14.10 0.49
N THR A 152 -1.22 -14.89 0.05
CA THR A 152 -1.97 -14.56 -1.18
C THR A 152 -3.04 -13.49 -0.97
N GLN A 153 -3.48 -13.28 0.27
CA GLN A 153 -4.56 -12.37 0.61
C GLN A 153 -4.23 -10.92 0.31
N ILE A 154 -2.97 -10.48 0.50
CA ILE A 154 -2.56 -9.09 0.25
C ILE A 154 -2.83 -8.67 -1.20
N ALA A 155 -2.64 -9.55 -2.18
CA ALA A 155 -2.96 -9.24 -3.57
C ALA A 155 -4.47 -9.02 -3.80
N GLY A 156 -5.33 -9.78 -3.11
CA GLY A 156 -6.78 -9.62 -3.11
C GLY A 156 -7.20 -8.29 -2.46
N GLN A 157 -6.64 -7.98 -1.29
CA GLN A 157 -6.89 -6.74 -0.56
C GLN A 157 -6.45 -5.52 -1.38
N THR A 158 -5.27 -5.59 -2.02
CA THR A 158 -4.79 -4.52 -2.91
C THR A 158 -5.71 -4.34 -4.12
N LYS A 159 -6.26 -5.41 -4.71
CA LYS A 159 -7.25 -5.30 -5.79
C LYS A 159 -8.51 -4.57 -5.35
N LYS A 160 -9.01 -4.83 -4.14
CA LYS A 160 -10.14 -4.11 -3.56
C LYS A 160 -9.80 -2.62 -3.37
N ALA A 161 -8.64 -2.31 -2.79
CA ALA A 161 -8.16 -0.93 -2.61
C ALA A 161 -8.08 -0.17 -3.97
N VAL A 162 -7.56 -0.81 -5.01
CA VAL A 162 -7.54 -0.28 -6.39
C VAL A 162 -8.96 0.00 -6.90
N GLN A 163 -9.93 -0.89 -6.67
CA GLN A 163 -11.31 -0.68 -7.07
C GLN A 163 -11.96 0.51 -6.34
N HIS A 164 -11.74 0.63 -5.02
CA HIS A 164 -12.25 1.75 -4.22
C HIS A 164 -11.65 3.08 -4.66
N SER A 165 -10.32 3.13 -4.86
CA SER A 165 -9.66 4.32 -5.38
C SER A 165 -10.15 4.69 -6.79
N ARG A 166 -10.41 3.72 -7.67
CA ARG A 166 -10.97 3.96 -9.01
C ARG A 166 -12.36 4.59 -8.94
N LYS A 167 -13.25 4.11 -8.06
CA LYS A 167 -14.56 4.70 -7.82
C LYS A 167 -14.47 6.13 -7.27
N ALA A 168 -13.46 6.40 -6.46
CA ALA A 168 -13.17 7.73 -5.92
C ALA A 168 -12.54 8.69 -6.94
N GLY A 169 -12.16 8.24 -8.14
CA GLY A 169 -11.40 9.02 -9.12
C GLY A 169 -9.93 9.19 -8.76
N GLY A 170 -9.41 8.35 -7.86
CA GLY A 170 -8.02 8.41 -7.37
C GLY A 170 -6.99 7.76 -8.29
N LEU A 171 -7.41 6.97 -9.26
CA LEU A 171 -6.51 6.29 -10.17
C LEU A 171 -6.37 7.04 -11.49
N GLY A 172 -5.14 7.39 -11.81
CA GLY A 172 -4.76 7.88 -13.12
C GLY A 172 -3.82 6.90 -13.84
N LEU A 173 -3.00 7.43 -14.72
CA LEU A 173 -2.11 6.64 -15.58
C LEU A 173 -1.05 5.85 -14.78
N TYR A 174 -0.44 6.52 -13.80
CA TYR A 174 0.72 5.96 -13.09
C TYR A 174 0.33 4.88 -12.09
N LEU A 175 -0.67 5.12 -11.21
CA LEU A 175 -1.11 4.12 -10.24
C LEU A 175 -1.82 2.94 -10.91
N ASN A 176 -2.59 3.15 -11.99
CA ASN A 176 -3.15 2.04 -12.76
C ASN A 176 -2.03 1.14 -13.27
N HIS A 177 -1.02 1.69 -13.95
CA HIS A 177 0.08 0.91 -14.48
C HIS A 177 0.92 0.25 -13.38
N LEU A 178 1.17 0.96 -12.26
CA LEU A 178 1.88 0.42 -11.11
C LEU A 178 1.20 -0.84 -10.57
N PHE A 179 -0.10 -0.78 -10.29
CA PHE A 179 -0.80 -1.91 -9.69
C PHE A 179 -1.10 -3.04 -10.68
N GLU A 180 -1.34 -2.76 -11.97
CA GLU A 180 -1.42 -3.79 -13.01
C GLU A 180 -0.12 -4.58 -13.12
N THR A 181 1.01 -3.88 -13.18
CA THR A 181 2.33 -4.54 -13.22
C THR A 181 2.67 -5.21 -11.89
N ALA A 182 2.28 -4.66 -10.73
CA ALA A 182 2.45 -5.32 -9.43
C ALA A 182 1.67 -6.64 -9.35
N PHE A 183 0.42 -6.71 -9.82
CA PHE A 183 -0.34 -7.97 -9.87
C PHE A 183 0.28 -9.00 -10.81
N SER A 184 0.77 -8.55 -11.97
CA SER A 184 1.50 -9.41 -12.90
C SER A 184 2.79 -9.96 -12.26
N THR A 185 3.53 -9.11 -11.56
CA THR A 185 4.74 -9.48 -10.82
C THR A 185 4.44 -10.49 -9.70
N ALA A 186 3.39 -10.27 -8.92
CA ALA A 186 2.96 -11.19 -7.88
C ALA A 186 2.57 -12.58 -8.45
N LYS A 187 1.94 -12.61 -9.62
CA LYS A 187 1.65 -13.87 -10.33
C LYS A 187 2.94 -14.58 -10.77
N LEU A 188 3.89 -13.82 -11.32
CA LEU A 188 5.19 -14.34 -11.75
C LEU A 188 5.98 -14.92 -10.56
N VAL A 189 6.10 -14.17 -9.47
CA VAL A 189 6.76 -14.62 -8.22
C VAL A 189 6.15 -15.92 -7.72
N ARG A 190 4.82 -16.02 -7.65
CA ARG A 190 4.14 -17.24 -7.18
C ARG A 190 4.32 -18.44 -8.09
N SER A 191 4.38 -18.25 -9.41
CA SER A 191 4.54 -19.35 -10.35
C SER A 191 5.99 -19.85 -10.47
N HIS A 192 6.99 -18.98 -10.23
CA HIS A 192 8.41 -19.28 -10.44
C HIS A 192 9.21 -19.46 -9.15
N THR A 193 8.57 -19.30 -7.97
CA THR A 193 9.22 -19.50 -6.68
C THR A 193 8.36 -20.37 -5.76
N THR A 194 8.97 -20.91 -4.72
CA THR A 194 8.27 -21.68 -3.67
C THR A 194 7.64 -20.79 -2.59
N ILE A 195 7.71 -19.46 -2.74
CA ILE A 195 7.19 -18.50 -1.74
C ILE A 195 5.72 -18.76 -1.42
N GLY A 196 4.89 -19.05 -2.43
CA GLY A 196 3.46 -19.29 -2.24
C GLY A 196 3.09 -20.73 -1.83
N ARG A 197 4.01 -21.69 -1.97
CA ARG A 197 3.72 -23.11 -1.69
C ARG A 197 3.92 -23.51 -0.24
N ASN A 198 4.79 -22.82 0.48
CA ASN A 198 5.20 -23.15 1.85
C ASN A 198 4.78 -22.07 2.86
N SER A 199 3.78 -21.25 2.55
CA SER A 199 3.28 -20.31 3.53
C SER A 199 2.66 -21.10 4.69
N VAL A 200 3.37 -21.16 5.82
CA VAL A 200 2.71 -21.50 7.08
C VAL A 200 1.75 -20.34 7.33
N SER A 201 0.50 -20.55 6.94
CA SER A 201 -0.52 -19.51 7.07
C SER A 201 -0.75 -19.20 8.56
N LEU A 202 -1.22 -17.99 8.86
CA LEU A 202 -1.68 -17.64 10.21
C LEU A 202 -2.68 -18.68 10.73
N ALA A 203 -3.54 -19.20 9.86
CA ALA A 203 -4.47 -20.26 10.19
C ALA A 203 -3.78 -21.56 10.63
N SER A 204 -2.69 -21.96 9.97
CA SER A 204 -1.90 -23.13 10.39
C SER A 204 -1.14 -22.87 11.71
N ALA A 205 -0.70 -21.63 11.95
CA ALA A 205 -0.09 -21.26 13.23
C ALA A 205 -1.13 -21.25 14.36
N ALA A 206 -2.36 -20.80 14.09
CA ALA A 206 -3.48 -20.84 15.01
C ALA A 206 -3.79 -22.29 15.46
N VAL A 207 -3.88 -23.23 14.51
CA VAL A 207 -4.07 -24.66 14.83
C VAL A 207 -2.96 -25.19 15.71
N ARG A 208 -1.69 -24.92 15.36
CA ARG A 208 -0.54 -25.38 16.19
C ARG A 208 -0.55 -24.80 17.60
N LEU A 209 -0.99 -23.56 17.78
CA LEU A 209 -1.16 -22.99 19.12
C LEU A 209 -2.24 -23.71 19.91
N ALA A 210 -3.39 -23.96 19.29
CA ALA A 210 -4.44 -24.73 19.93
C ALA A 210 -4.02 -26.17 20.28
N GLU A 211 -3.30 -26.85 19.36
CA GLU A 211 -2.73 -28.18 19.61
C GLU A 211 -1.71 -28.19 20.78
N ARG A 212 -0.94 -27.12 20.95
CA ARG A 212 -0.01 -27.00 22.11
C ARG A 212 -0.73 -26.87 23.43
N LEU A 213 -1.89 -26.21 23.44
CA LEU A 213 -2.67 -26.00 24.67
C LEU A 213 -3.54 -27.21 25.01
N PHE A 214 -4.18 -27.80 24.01
CA PHE A 214 -5.20 -28.82 24.21
C PHE A 214 -4.80 -30.24 23.76
N GLY A 215 -3.70 -30.39 23.07
CA GLY A 215 -3.29 -31.66 22.45
C GLY A 215 -4.21 -32.01 21.27
N ASP A 216 -4.99 -33.07 21.41
CA ASP A 216 -5.96 -33.50 20.41
C ASP A 216 -7.15 -32.54 20.33
N LEU A 217 -7.40 -32.03 19.11
CA LEU A 217 -8.52 -31.13 18.84
C LEU A 217 -9.83 -31.83 18.47
N SER A 218 -9.82 -33.15 18.29
CA SER A 218 -11.03 -33.90 17.91
C SER A 218 -12.13 -33.87 18.98
N GLN A 219 -11.76 -33.58 20.23
CA GLN A 219 -12.70 -33.49 21.35
C GLN A 219 -13.08 -32.04 21.68
N ARG A 220 -12.56 -31.04 20.92
CA ARG A 220 -12.74 -29.64 21.22
C ARG A 220 -13.87 -29.02 20.40
N ARG A 221 -14.56 -28.05 21.00
CA ARG A 221 -15.61 -27.24 20.40
C ARG A 221 -15.02 -25.91 19.97
N ILE A 222 -15.27 -25.54 18.72
CA ILE A 222 -14.67 -24.34 18.10
C ILE A 222 -15.77 -23.34 17.73
N LEU A 223 -15.59 -22.12 18.17
CA LEU A 223 -16.44 -20.97 17.81
C LEU A 223 -15.66 -20.04 16.88
N TYR A 224 -16.20 -19.77 15.71
CA TYR A 224 -15.74 -18.71 14.82
C TYR A 224 -16.60 -17.47 14.97
N ILE A 225 -15.98 -16.30 15.12
CA ILE A 225 -16.67 -15.01 15.17
C ILE A 225 -16.29 -14.23 13.91
N GLY A 226 -17.28 -14.05 13.03
CA GLY A 226 -17.11 -13.55 11.66
C GLY A 226 -17.27 -14.64 10.61
N ALA A 227 -17.39 -14.23 9.35
CA ALA A 227 -17.48 -15.13 8.18
C ALA A 227 -16.72 -14.50 6.97
N GLY A 228 -15.51 -13.99 7.20
CA GLY A 228 -14.61 -13.45 6.21
C GLY A 228 -13.57 -14.48 5.76
N GLU A 229 -12.75 -14.13 4.76
CA GLU A 229 -11.74 -15.00 4.16
C GLU A 229 -10.77 -15.62 5.18
N MET A 230 -10.38 -14.86 6.22
CA MET A 230 -9.48 -15.36 7.28
C MET A 230 -10.16 -16.44 8.12
N ILE A 231 -11.43 -16.24 8.49
CA ILE A 231 -12.20 -17.25 9.22
C ILE A 231 -12.42 -18.48 8.35
N GLU A 232 -12.73 -18.34 7.06
CA GLU A 232 -12.85 -19.49 6.14
C GLU A 232 -11.56 -20.31 6.07
N LEU A 233 -10.40 -19.62 6.03
CA LEU A 233 -9.10 -20.27 6.02
C LEU A 233 -8.82 -21.00 7.35
N CYS A 234 -9.13 -20.37 8.49
CA CYS A 234 -9.02 -21.02 9.81
C CYS A 234 -9.94 -22.22 9.90
N ALA A 235 -11.19 -22.10 9.45
CA ALA A 235 -12.16 -23.20 9.44
C ALA A 235 -11.69 -24.39 8.61
N ALA A 236 -11.02 -24.15 7.47
CA ALA A 236 -10.43 -25.23 6.65
C ALA A 236 -9.30 -25.95 7.40
N HIS A 237 -8.41 -25.22 8.07
CA HIS A 237 -7.27 -25.81 8.81
C HIS A 237 -7.69 -26.53 10.09
N PHE A 238 -8.61 -25.97 10.85
CA PHE A 238 -9.17 -26.61 12.06
C PHE A 238 -10.12 -27.77 11.71
N GLY A 239 -10.93 -27.61 10.66
CA GLY A 239 -11.84 -28.67 10.16
C GLY A 239 -11.09 -29.94 9.77
N ALA A 240 -9.87 -29.82 9.24
CA ALA A 240 -8.99 -30.96 8.95
C ALA A 240 -8.56 -31.76 10.21
N ARG A 241 -8.81 -31.25 11.41
CA ARG A 241 -8.58 -31.93 12.71
C ARG A 241 -9.84 -32.62 13.26
N ASN A 242 -10.94 -32.55 12.52
CA ASN A 242 -12.23 -33.15 12.89
C ASN A 242 -12.68 -32.76 14.31
N PRO A 243 -12.80 -31.47 14.65
CA PRO A 243 -13.21 -31.05 15.98
C PRO A 243 -14.62 -31.54 16.27
N LYS A 244 -14.94 -31.69 17.57
CA LYS A 244 -16.22 -32.19 18.04
C LYS A 244 -17.41 -31.36 17.55
N GLU A 245 -17.22 -30.04 17.47
CA GLU A 245 -18.25 -29.11 17.08
C GLU A 245 -17.64 -27.85 16.45
N ILE A 246 -18.28 -27.35 15.41
CA ILE A 246 -17.97 -26.06 14.80
C ILE A 246 -19.22 -25.19 14.81
N THR A 247 -19.09 -23.98 15.37
CA THR A 247 -20.15 -22.97 15.34
C THR A 247 -19.62 -21.66 14.77
N VAL A 248 -20.44 -20.98 13.98
CA VAL A 248 -20.10 -19.70 13.37
C VAL A 248 -21.05 -18.61 13.87
N ALA A 249 -20.54 -17.67 14.65
CA ALA A 249 -21.27 -16.48 15.07
C ALA A 249 -21.01 -15.36 14.06
N ASN A 250 -22.05 -14.80 13.46
CA ASN A 250 -21.91 -13.71 12.50
C ASN A 250 -23.07 -12.71 12.56
N ARG A 251 -22.83 -11.44 12.20
CA ARG A 251 -23.88 -10.42 12.09
C ARG A 251 -24.95 -10.83 11.07
N SER A 252 -24.56 -11.33 9.91
CA SER A 252 -25.45 -11.91 8.91
C SER A 252 -25.52 -13.42 9.12
N LEU A 253 -26.66 -13.90 9.64
CA LEU A 253 -26.87 -15.33 9.90
C LEU A 253 -26.67 -16.16 8.63
N ASN A 254 -27.16 -15.69 7.47
CA ASN A 254 -27.01 -16.40 6.18
C ASN A 254 -25.54 -16.64 5.80
N ARG A 255 -24.66 -15.67 6.02
CA ARG A 255 -23.22 -15.83 5.80
C ARG A 255 -22.61 -16.84 6.77
N GLY A 256 -23.00 -16.78 8.03
CA GLY A 256 -22.59 -17.77 9.02
C GLY A 256 -23.03 -19.17 8.65
N GLN A 257 -24.28 -19.37 8.22
CA GLN A 257 -24.83 -20.65 7.78
C GLN A 257 -24.09 -21.21 6.55
N ALA A 258 -23.80 -20.35 5.56
CA ALA A 258 -23.07 -20.77 4.36
C ALA A 258 -21.66 -21.31 4.69
N LEU A 259 -20.98 -20.69 5.68
CA LEU A 259 -19.67 -21.19 6.13
C LEU A 259 -19.82 -22.46 6.99
N ALA A 260 -20.70 -22.46 7.99
CA ALA A 260 -20.92 -23.58 8.91
C ALA A 260 -21.31 -24.87 8.17
N ALA A 261 -22.18 -24.77 7.16
CA ALA A 261 -22.64 -25.90 6.36
C ALA A 261 -21.49 -26.67 5.68
N ARG A 262 -20.39 -26.02 5.34
CA ARG A 262 -19.20 -26.66 4.73
C ARG A 262 -18.49 -27.62 5.68
N TYR A 263 -18.71 -27.47 6.99
CA TYR A 263 -18.06 -28.25 8.06
C TYR A 263 -19.08 -28.96 8.96
N GLN A 264 -20.31 -29.14 8.49
CA GLN A 264 -21.41 -29.74 9.26
C GLN A 264 -21.66 -29.07 10.61
N GLY A 265 -21.32 -27.79 10.69
CA GLY A 265 -21.45 -26.97 11.89
C GLY A 265 -22.77 -26.21 11.94
N THR A 266 -22.93 -25.43 13.01
CA THR A 266 -24.09 -24.58 13.27
C THR A 266 -23.74 -23.10 13.10
N ALA A 267 -24.74 -22.25 12.93
CA ALA A 267 -24.56 -20.79 12.91
C ALA A 267 -25.49 -20.11 13.91
N ILE A 268 -24.98 -19.10 14.58
CA ILE A 268 -25.67 -18.28 15.57
C ILE A 268 -25.53 -16.79 15.23
N ARG A 269 -26.35 -15.95 15.84
CA ARG A 269 -26.19 -14.49 15.75
C ARG A 269 -25.16 -14.01 16.76
N LEU A 270 -24.50 -12.89 16.48
CA LEU A 270 -23.52 -12.29 17.42
C LEU A 270 -24.15 -11.92 18.78
N GLN A 271 -25.42 -11.56 18.80
CA GLN A 271 -26.13 -11.22 20.03
C GLN A 271 -26.32 -12.42 20.99
N ASP A 272 -26.24 -13.64 20.46
CA ASP A 272 -26.44 -14.88 21.24
C ASP A 272 -25.11 -15.36 21.88
N LEU A 273 -23.99 -14.70 21.60
CA LEU A 273 -22.64 -15.05 22.11
C LEU A 273 -22.58 -15.15 23.64
N PRO A 274 -23.16 -14.20 24.42
CA PRO A 274 -23.07 -14.25 25.90
C PRO A 274 -23.63 -15.51 26.53
N ASP A 275 -24.59 -16.14 25.85
CA ASP A 275 -25.32 -17.31 26.40
C ASP A 275 -24.63 -18.63 26.05
N VAL A 276 -23.75 -18.63 25.05
CA VAL A 276 -23.16 -19.89 24.53
C VAL A 276 -21.66 -19.95 24.63
N ILE A 277 -20.99 -18.83 24.87
CA ILE A 277 -19.50 -18.73 24.76
C ILE A 277 -18.81 -19.69 25.74
N SER A 278 -19.41 -20.00 26.88
CA SER A 278 -18.88 -20.94 27.87
C SER A 278 -18.82 -22.40 27.36
N HIS A 279 -19.48 -22.72 26.27
CA HIS A 279 -19.47 -24.07 25.69
C HIS A 279 -18.22 -24.35 24.81
N TYR A 280 -17.46 -23.34 24.41
CA TYR A 280 -16.39 -23.49 23.43
C TYR A 280 -15.00 -23.42 24.05
N ASP A 281 -14.12 -24.31 23.59
CA ASP A 281 -12.73 -24.40 24.05
C ASP A 281 -11.82 -23.47 23.27
N ILE A 282 -12.12 -23.28 21.98
CA ILE A 282 -11.33 -22.47 21.05
C ILE A 282 -12.26 -21.45 20.40
N ILE A 283 -11.86 -20.18 20.45
CA ILE A 283 -12.57 -19.07 19.81
C ILE A 283 -11.63 -18.42 18.82
N VAL A 284 -12.04 -18.34 17.55
CA VAL A 284 -11.28 -17.63 16.51
C VAL A 284 -12.10 -16.46 16.02
N SER A 285 -11.62 -15.24 16.27
CA SER A 285 -12.32 -14.02 15.90
C SER A 285 -11.60 -13.26 14.80
N CYS A 286 -12.35 -12.80 13.82
CA CYS A 286 -11.88 -11.88 12.78
C CYS A 286 -13.08 -11.15 12.17
N THR A 287 -13.42 -10.00 12.73
CA THR A 287 -14.52 -9.16 12.23
C THR A 287 -14.02 -7.80 11.77
N ALA A 288 -14.89 -7.01 11.18
CA ALA A 288 -14.64 -5.60 10.85
C ALA A 288 -15.33 -4.67 11.88
N SER A 289 -15.46 -5.11 13.12
CA SER A 289 -16.05 -4.29 14.19
C SER A 289 -15.07 -3.18 14.59
N ALA A 290 -15.59 -1.98 14.79
CA ALA A 290 -14.80 -0.88 15.33
C ALA A 290 -14.63 -0.95 16.86
N LEU A 291 -15.46 -1.78 17.54
CA LEU A 291 -15.43 -1.98 18.98
C LEU A 291 -15.24 -3.46 19.29
N PRO A 292 -14.58 -3.80 20.40
CA PRO A 292 -14.45 -5.18 20.85
C PRO A 292 -15.82 -5.86 21.01
N ILE A 293 -15.87 -7.11 20.62
CA ILE A 293 -17.06 -7.99 20.71
C ILE A 293 -16.97 -8.86 21.96
N LEU A 294 -15.77 -9.28 22.33
CA LEU A 294 -15.49 -10.14 23.48
C LEU A 294 -14.97 -9.28 24.64
N GLY A 295 -15.88 -8.96 25.56
CA GLY A 295 -15.59 -8.15 26.74
C GLY A 295 -15.16 -8.98 27.95
N LEU A 296 -14.41 -8.33 28.86
CA LEU A 296 -13.94 -8.92 30.12
C LEU A 296 -15.08 -9.57 30.94
N GLY A 297 -16.20 -8.88 31.10
CA GLY A 297 -17.33 -9.37 31.89
C GLY A 297 -18.00 -10.62 31.32
N MET A 298 -18.03 -10.76 29.98
CA MET A 298 -18.55 -11.95 29.30
C MET A 298 -17.66 -13.15 29.54
N LEU A 299 -16.35 -12.99 29.34
CA LEU A 299 -15.39 -14.08 29.46
C LEU A 299 -15.13 -14.49 30.92
N ALA A 300 -15.16 -13.55 31.85
CA ALA A 300 -15.10 -13.85 33.27
C ALA A 300 -16.27 -14.74 33.75
N ARG A 301 -17.50 -14.52 33.23
CA ARG A 301 -18.64 -15.40 33.48
C ARG A 301 -18.43 -16.77 32.82
N ALA A 302 -18.02 -16.80 31.56
CA ALA A 302 -17.79 -18.05 30.85
C ALA A 302 -16.76 -18.95 31.55
N VAL A 303 -15.63 -18.40 32.01
CA VAL A 303 -14.62 -19.15 32.80
C VAL A 303 -15.19 -19.73 34.08
N LYS A 304 -16.05 -18.96 34.78
CA LYS A 304 -16.73 -19.45 36.01
C LYS A 304 -17.66 -20.63 35.73
N GLU A 305 -18.46 -20.52 34.66
CA GLU A 305 -19.40 -21.57 34.25
C GLU A 305 -18.67 -22.85 33.82
N ARG A 306 -17.47 -22.73 33.26
CA ARG A 306 -16.59 -23.83 32.83
C ARG A 306 -15.81 -24.47 33.96
N ASN A 307 -16.02 -24.10 35.23
CA ASN A 307 -15.18 -24.57 36.33
C ASN A 307 -13.68 -24.37 36.11
N ARG A 308 -13.29 -23.25 35.49
CA ARG A 308 -11.94 -22.85 35.13
C ARG A 308 -11.25 -23.73 34.09
N GLU A 309 -12.01 -24.46 33.27
CA GLU A 309 -11.41 -25.07 32.07
C GLU A 309 -10.91 -23.96 31.09
N PRO A 310 -9.73 -24.12 30.54
CA PRO A 310 -9.11 -23.06 29.73
C PRO A 310 -9.89 -22.74 28.44
N ILE A 311 -9.85 -21.48 28.06
CA ILE A 311 -10.36 -20.98 26.76
C ILE A 311 -9.17 -20.44 25.98
N CYS A 312 -9.01 -20.90 24.73
CA CYS A 312 -8.05 -20.35 23.78
C CYS A 312 -8.77 -19.36 22.85
N ILE A 313 -8.35 -18.10 22.86
CA ILE A 313 -8.89 -17.07 21.98
C ILE A 313 -7.81 -16.66 20.98
N ILE A 314 -8.12 -16.71 19.70
CA ILE A 314 -7.25 -16.31 18.60
C ILE A 314 -7.92 -15.11 17.93
N ASP A 315 -7.43 -13.92 18.25
CA ASP A 315 -7.92 -12.65 17.71
C ASP A 315 -7.10 -12.22 16.50
N LEU A 316 -7.69 -12.38 15.32
CA LEU A 316 -7.10 -12.01 14.02
C LEU A 316 -7.64 -10.69 13.50
N ALA A 317 -8.51 -10.01 14.25
CA ALA A 317 -9.11 -8.76 13.86
C ALA A 317 -8.16 -7.56 14.07
N VAL A 318 -8.30 -6.56 13.22
CA VAL A 318 -7.74 -5.22 13.40
C VAL A 318 -8.79 -4.23 12.88
N PRO A 319 -9.40 -3.43 13.78
CA PRO A 319 -9.22 -3.39 15.25
C PRO A 319 -9.53 -4.73 15.93
N ARG A 320 -9.00 -4.92 17.17
CA ARG A 320 -9.18 -6.16 17.93
C ARG A 320 -10.66 -6.38 18.30
N ASP A 321 -11.09 -7.63 18.21
CA ASP A 321 -12.41 -8.07 18.65
C ASP A 321 -12.46 -8.37 20.17
N VAL A 322 -11.30 -8.48 20.84
CA VAL A 322 -11.14 -8.84 22.26
C VAL A 322 -10.66 -7.63 23.06
N GLU A 323 -11.32 -7.31 24.17
CA GLU A 323 -10.85 -6.29 25.11
C GLU A 323 -9.46 -6.64 25.67
N PRO A 324 -8.53 -5.67 25.79
CA PRO A 324 -7.18 -5.94 26.28
C PRO A 324 -7.12 -6.60 27.65
N GLU A 325 -8.02 -6.22 28.54
CA GLU A 325 -8.12 -6.68 29.93
C GLU A 325 -8.48 -8.17 30.06
N VAL A 326 -8.98 -8.79 29.00
CA VAL A 326 -9.27 -10.24 28.94
C VAL A 326 -8.00 -11.08 29.16
N ARG A 327 -6.84 -10.55 28.80
CA ARG A 327 -5.53 -11.21 29.03
C ARG A 327 -5.20 -11.41 30.52
N ASP A 328 -5.83 -10.65 31.40
CA ASP A 328 -5.62 -10.73 32.84
C ASP A 328 -6.38 -11.90 33.49
N LEU A 329 -7.28 -12.54 32.73
CA LEU A 329 -8.00 -13.73 33.20
C LEU A 329 -7.09 -14.96 33.16
N ALA A 330 -6.91 -15.63 34.33
CA ALA A 330 -5.94 -16.71 34.49
C ALA A 330 -6.18 -17.93 33.58
N ASP A 331 -7.44 -18.20 33.22
CA ASP A 331 -7.84 -19.37 32.43
C ASP A 331 -8.21 -19.04 31.00
N VAL A 332 -7.84 -17.82 30.51
CA VAL A 332 -8.06 -17.37 29.13
C VAL A 332 -6.73 -17.05 28.45
N PHE A 333 -6.44 -17.76 27.37
CA PHE A 333 -5.22 -17.60 26.59
C PHE A 333 -5.55 -16.83 25.33
N VAL A 334 -5.20 -15.54 25.29
CA VAL A 334 -5.46 -14.66 24.14
C VAL A 334 -4.21 -14.53 23.29
N TYR A 335 -4.32 -14.95 22.03
CA TYR A 335 -3.27 -14.78 20.99
C TYR A 335 -3.76 -13.83 19.92
N THR A 336 -2.97 -12.80 19.63
CA THR A 336 -3.24 -11.83 18.59
C THR A 336 -2.60 -12.23 17.27
N ILE A 337 -2.93 -11.49 16.21
CA ILE A 337 -2.31 -11.64 14.89
C ILE A 337 -0.77 -11.48 14.97
N ASP A 338 -0.26 -10.60 15.85
CA ASP A 338 1.17 -10.37 16.03
C ASP A 338 1.85 -11.57 16.73
N ASP A 339 1.20 -12.18 17.71
CA ASP A 339 1.69 -13.38 18.38
C ASP A 339 1.83 -14.54 17.39
N LEU A 340 0.84 -14.71 16.51
CA LEU A 340 0.90 -15.71 15.43
C LEU A 340 2.00 -15.38 14.39
N GLY A 341 2.17 -14.11 14.06
CA GLY A 341 3.21 -13.65 13.16
C GLY A 341 4.59 -14.02 13.64
N ASN A 342 4.88 -13.85 14.94
CA ASN A 342 6.15 -14.22 15.56
C ASN A 342 6.42 -15.73 15.45
N ILE A 343 5.39 -16.57 15.63
CA ILE A 343 5.50 -18.03 15.50
C ILE A 343 5.82 -18.45 14.06
N VAL A 344 5.18 -17.78 13.09
CA VAL A 344 5.43 -18.03 11.67
C VAL A 344 6.84 -17.57 11.26
N GLN A 345 7.33 -16.48 11.85
CA GLN A 345 8.67 -15.95 11.57
C GLN A 345 9.79 -16.86 12.10
N ALA A 346 9.63 -17.49 13.25
CA ALA A 346 10.61 -18.43 13.81
C ALA A 346 10.91 -19.65 12.89
N GLY A 347 10.03 -19.93 11.92
CA GLY A 347 10.21 -20.99 10.91
C GLY A 347 10.89 -20.54 9.61
N LYS A 348 11.51 -19.35 9.55
CA LYS A 348 12.02 -18.72 8.30
C LYS A 348 13.33 -19.25 7.74
N GLU A 349 14.14 -19.98 8.49
CA GLU A 349 15.51 -20.34 8.06
C GLU A 349 15.61 -21.15 6.77
N SER A 350 14.56 -21.86 6.37
CA SER A 350 14.52 -22.65 5.12
C SER A 350 14.10 -21.88 3.86
N ARG A 351 13.82 -20.56 3.96
CA ARG A 351 13.16 -19.79 2.89
C ARG A 351 14.04 -18.76 2.18
N THR A 352 15.29 -18.59 2.60
CA THR A 352 16.22 -17.56 2.10
C THR A 352 16.41 -17.63 0.58
N GLY A 353 16.51 -18.83 0.02
CA GLY A 353 16.66 -19.03 -1.43
C GLY A 353 15.41 -18.61 -2.26
N ALA A 354 14.19 -18.88 -1.73
CA ALA A 354 12.97 -18.50 -2.40
C ALA A 354 12.75 -16.98 -2.40
N VAL A 355 13.11 -16.32 -1.30
CA VAL A 355 13.07 -14.85 -1.17
C VAL A 355 14.03 -14.21 -2.17
N LYS A 356 15.28 -14.68 -2.24
CA LYS A 356 16.29 -14.15 -3.18
C LYS A 356 15.78 -14.22 -4.63
N LYS A 357 15.26 -15.38 -5.04
CA LYS A 357 14.70 -15.53 -6.39
C LYS A 357 13.49 -14.63 -6.65
N ALA A 358 12.65 -14.39 -5.63
CA ALA A 358 11.53 -13.47 -5.77
C ALA A 358 11.99 -12.01 -5.90
N GLU A 359 13.00 -11.59 -5.14
CA GLU A 359 13.61 -10.25 -5.25
C GLU A 359 14.24 -10.02 -6.62
N GLU A 360 14.91 -11.04 -7.20
CA GLU A 360 15.45 -10.97 -8.57
C GLU A 360 14.34 -10.72 -9.61
N LEU A 361 13.19 -11.42 -9.48
CA LEU A 361 12.04 -11.22 -10.37
C LEU A 361 11.41 -9.83 -10.19
N VAL A 362 11.33 -9.34 -8.97
CA VAL A 362 10.83 -8.01 -8.63
C VAL A 362 11.75 -6.94 -9.22
N ALA A 363 13.07 -7.09 -9.10
CA ALA A 363 14.05 -6.16 -9.66
C ALA A 363 13.94 -6.06 -11.18
N LEU A 364 13.79 -7.18 -11.87
CA LEU A 364 13.59 -7.20 -13.34
C LEU A 364 12.34 -6.40 -13.75
N ARG A 365 11.23 -6.59 -13.03
CA ARG A 365 9.98 -5.87 -13.30
C ARG A 365 10.06 -4.39 -12.96
N LEU A 366 10.83 -4.04 -11.94
CA LEU A 366 11.12 -2.66 -11.59
C LEU A 366 11.84 -1.94 -12.77
N GLU A 367 12.85 -2.54 -13.35
CA GLU A 367 13.56 -1.98 -14.51
C GLU A 367 12.61 -1.75 -15.71
N GLU A 368 11.69 -2.68 -15.98
CA GLU A 368 10.67 -2.52 -17.02
C GLU A 368 9.75 -1.31 -16.75
N PHE A 369 9.32 -1.15 -15.50
CA PHE A 369 8.47 -0.02 -15.08
C PHE A 369 9.22 1.31 -15.22
N LEU A 370 10.49 1.38 -14.79
CA LEU A 370 11.30 2.60 -14.89
C LEU A 370 11.55 3.00 -16.35
N ARG A 371 11.76 2.02 -17.25
CA ARG A 371 11.83 2.28 -18.70
C ARG A 371 10.53 2.85 -19.23
N TRP A 372 9.40 2.28 -18.87
CA TRP A 372 8.08 2.80 -19.23
C TRP A 372 7.88 4.23 -18.72
N GLN A 373 8.22 4.50 -17.44
CA GLN A 373 8.10 5.83 -16.83
C GLN A 373 8.96 6.87 -17.57
N LYS A 374 10.21 6.53 -17.90
CA LYS A 374 11.10 7.40 -18.69
C LYS A 374 10.49 7.74 -20.05
N THR A 375 9.97 6.75 -20.77
CA THR A 375 9.30 6.95 -22.06
C THR A 375 8.09 7.88 -21.93
N ARG A 376 7.28 7.71 -20.89
CA ARG A 376 6.11 8.57 -20.65
C ARG A 376 6.48 10.01 -20.31
N ARG A 377 7.53 10.21 -19.52
CA ARG A 377 8.06 11.57 -19.25
C ARG A 377 8.47 12.27 -20.54
N ALA A 378 9.14 11.56 -21.44
CA ALA A 378 9.51 12.10 -22.74
C ALA A 378 8.29 12.49 -23.60
N VAL A 379 7.25 11.66 -23.64
CA VAL A 379 6.00 11.97 -24.38
C VAL A 379 5.31 13.23 -23.84
N VAL A 380 5.20 13.38 -22.52
CA VAL A 380 4.62 14.60 -21.91
C VAL A 380 5.43 15.83 -22.30
N SER A 381 6.75 15.76 -22.24
CA SER A 381 7.64 16.86 -22.64
C SER A 381 7.46 17.24 -24.12
N VAL A 382 7.33 16.25 -25.01
CA VAL A 382 7.07 16.49 -26.45
C VAL A 382 5.71 17.14 -26.68
N LEU A 383 4.67 16.70 -26.01
CA LEU A 383 3.33 17.30 -26.13
C LEU A 383 3.34 18.75 -25.64
N THR A 384 3.93 19.02 -24.49
CA THR A 384 4.06 20.38 -23.95
C THR A 384 4.84 21.30 -24.90
N LEU A 385 5.93 20.80 -25.50
CA LEU A 385 6.69 21.55 -26.51
C LEU A 385 5.84 21.88 -27.73
N ARG A 386 5.07 20.91 -28.25
CA ARG A 386 4.18 21.12 -29.41
C ARG A 386 3.06 22.12 -29.12
N GLU A 387 2.40 22.02 -27.96
CA GLU A 387 1.37 22.96 -27.54
C GLU A 387 1.91 24.39 -27.40
N ARG A 388 3.12 24.54 -26.85
CA ARG A 388 3.79 25.82 -26.71
C ARG A 388 4.17 26.40 -28.09
N ALA A 389 4.71 25.60 -28.99
CA ALA A 389 5.01 26.01 -30.36
C ALA A 389 3.75 26.48 -31.10
N LYS A 390 2.63 25.74 -30.96
CA LYS A 390 1.33 26.12 -31.54
C LYS A 390 0.81 27.43 -30.98
N ALA A 391 0.83 27.59 -29.64
CA ALA A 391 0.40 28.82 -28.97
C ALA A 391 1.19 30.07 -29.42
N LEU A 392 2.52 29.92 -29.56
CA LEU A 392 3.38 30.96 -30.10
C LEU A 392 3.04 31.31 -31.56
N GLY A 393 2.83 30.29 -32.41
CA GLY A 393 2.43 30.47 -33.79
C GLY A 393 1.10 31.21 -33.92
N GLU A 394 0.09 30.84 -33.16
CA GLU A 394 -1.23 31.48 -33.15
C GLU A 394 -1.19 32.93 -32.65
N ALA A 395 -0.35 33.21 -31.64
CA ALA A 395 -0.18 34.57 -31.13
C ALA A 395 0.46 35.49 -32.18
N GLU A 396 1.54 35.06 -32.83
CA GLU A 396 2.21 35.84 -33.87
C GLU A 396 1.33 35.97 -35.14
N TYR A 397 0.58 34.93 -35.51
CA TYR A 397 -0.37 35.00 -36.60
C TYR A 397 -1.44 36.05 -36.36
N ARG A 398 -2.04 36.12 -35.12
CA ARG A 398 -3.01 37.17 -34.77
C ARG A 398 -2.41 38.57 -34.89
N LEU A 399 -1.15 38.77 -34.48
CA LEU A 399 -0.47 40.06 -34.63
C LEU A 399 -0.21 40.43 -36.09
N ALA A 400 0.20 39.47 -36.90
CA ALA A 400 0.39 39.63 -38.34
C ALA A 400 -0.91 40.01 -39.02
N ARG A 401 -2.03 39.33 -38.75
CA ARG A 401 -3.34 39.66 -39.29
C ARG A 401 -3.83 41.08 -38.94
N LYS A 402 -3.59 41.50 -37.69
CA LYS A 402 -3.94 42.87 -37.27
C LYS A 402 -3.13 43.91 -38.05
N ALA A 403 -1.83 43.64 -38.27
CA ALA A 403 -0.97 44.55 -39.01
C ALA A 403 -1.37 44.66 -40.50
N LEU A 404 -1.73 43.53 -41.14
CA LEU A 404 -2.25 43.52 -42.51
C LEU A 404 -3.57 44.30 -42.63
N ALA A 405 -4.47 44.11 -41.66
CA ALA A 405 -5.75 44.85 -41.64
C ALA A 405 -5.56 46.35 -41.40
N ALA A 406 -4.45 46.77 -40.77
CA ALA A 406 -4.07 48.16 -40.60
C ALA A 406 -3.31 48.75 -41.77
N GLY A 407 -3.20 48.03 -42.92
CA GLY A 407 -2.56 48.51 -44.13
C GLY A 407 -1.03 48.44 -44.15
N VAL A 408 -0.42 47.70 -43.24
CA VAL A 408 1.04 47.50 -43.26
C VAL A 408 1.41 46.60 -44.44
N ASP A 409 2.49 46.95 -45.13
CA ASP A 409 2.98 46.21 -46.28
C ASP A 409 3.18 44.71 -45.97
N PRO A 410 2.60 43.80 -46.80
CA PRO A 410 2.64 42.36 -46.56
C PRO A 410 4.04 41.76 -46.40
N ASP A 411 5.04 42.22 -47.18
CA ASP A 411 6.42 41.72 -47.10
C ASP A 411 7.07 42.08 -45.76
N THR A 412 6.81 43.27 -45.26
CA THR A 412 7.22 43.73 -43.93
C THR A 412 6.58 42.91 -42.82
N VAL A 413 5.28 42.58 -42.96
CA VAL A 413 4.57 41.76 -41.98
C VAL A 413 5.14 40.32 -41.95
N LEU A 414 5.39 39.71 -43.11
CA LEU A 414 5.96 38.38 -43.23
C LEU A 414 7.36 38.31 -42.63
N LYS A 415 8.24 39.27 -42.93
CA LYS A 415 9.59 39.35 -42.38
C LYS A 415 9.56 39.47 -40.86
N ARG A 416 8.62 40.29 -40.29
CA ARG A 416 8.46 40.44 -38.87
C ARG A 416 7.94 39.16 -38.21
N LEU A 417 6.91 38.50 -38.82
CA LEU A 417 6.36 37.23 -38.34
C LEU A 417 7.45 36.17 -38.23
N THR A 418 8.19 35.93 -39.33
CA THR A 418 9.26 34.93 -39.35
C THR A 418 10.32 35.20 -38.29
N ARG A 419 10.82 36.46 -38.22
CA ARG A 419 11.84 36.85 -37.25
C ARG A 419 11.38 36.64 -35.81
N ASN A 420 10.10 37.00 -35.49
CA ASN A 420 9.56 36.89 -34.16
C ASN A 420 9.34 35.41 -33.75
N LEU A 421 8.81 34.58 -34.65
CA LEU A 421 8.64 33.16 -34.43
C LEU A 421 9.99 32.49 -34.15
N THR A 422 10.98 32.71 -35.00
CA THR A 422 12.34 32.14 -34.83
C THR A 422 12.95 32.56 -33.50
N ARG A 423 12.93 33.88 -33.19
CA ARG A 423 13.47 34.40 -31.94
C ARG A 423 12.79 33.82 -30.68
N LYS A 424 11.44 33.80 -30.66
CA LYS A 424 10.69 33.31 -29.53
C LYS A 424 10.85 31.80 -29.34
N PHE A 425 10.86 31.04 -30.42
CA PHE A 425 11.07 29.58 -30.34
C PHE A 425 12.49 29.20 -29.89
N ALA A 426 13.51 29.95 -30.36
CA ALA A 426 14.90 29.72 -30.00
C ALA A 426 15.27 30.26 -28.60
N HIS A 427 14.43 31.12 -27.98
CA HIS A 427 14.76 31.76 -26.71
C HIS A 427 15.02 30.75 -25.58
N ASP A 428 14.09 29.83 -25.32
CA ASP A 428 14.20 28.92 -24.21
C ASP A 428 15.32 27.89 -24.37
N PRO A 429 15.52 27.26 -25.54
CA PRO A 429 16.72 26.45 -25.78
C PRO A 429 18.03 27.24 -25.56
N THR A 430 18.09 28.51 -25.95
CA THR A 430 19.28 29.34 -25.76
C THR A 430 19.52 29.64 -24.27
N VAL A 431 18.47 29.95 -23.51
CA VAL A 431 18.57 30.15 -22.05
C VAL A 431 19.03 28.88 -21.37
N PHE A 432 18.44 27.73 -21.74
CA PHE A 432 18.80 26.41 -21.21
C PHE A 432 20.28 26.11 -21.45
N LEU A 433 20.76 26.23 -22.69
CA LEU A 433 22.18 26.00 -23.07
C LEU A 433 23.14 26.90 -22.28
N LYS A 434 22.82 28.19 -22.07
CA LYS A 434 23.63 29.10 -21.26
C LYS A 434 23.67 28.63 -19.80
N THR A 435 22.54 28.22 -19.24
CA THR A 435 22.48 27.79 -17.84
C THR A 435 23.19 26.45 -17.62
N CYS A 436 23.21 25.55 -18.62
CA CYS A 436 23.99 24.31 -18.58
C CYS A 436 25.50 24.56 -18.71
N ALA A 437 25.91 25.59 -19.46
CA ALA A 437 27.32 25.97 -19.59
C ALA A 437 27.94 26.50 -18.30
N ASP A 438 27.15 27.20 -17.47
CA ASP A 438 27.55 27.70 -16.15
C ASP A 438 27.63 26.60 -15.06
N LYS A 439 27.09 25.44 -15.32
CA LYS A 439 27.09 24.29 -14.42
C LYS A 439 27.66 23.10 -15.14
N THR A 440 28.69 22.49 -14.68
CA THR A 440 29.41 21.30 -15.13
C THR A 440 28.57 20.11 -15.72
N ALA A 441 27.33 20.34 -16.12
CA ALA A 441 26.40 19.41 -16.75
C ALA A 441 26.66 19.29 -18.27
N THR A 442 27.84 18.83 -18.63
CA THR A 442 28.30 18.70 -20.05
C THR A 442 27.44 17.78 -20.91
N GLY A 443 26.82 16.74 -20.32
CA GLY A 443 26.03 15.77 -21.07
C GLY A 443 24.69 16.30 -21.62
N GLU A 444 23.94 17.08 -20.80
CA GLU A 444 22.63 17.61 -21.20
C GLU A 444 22.75 18.75 -22.22
N ALA A 445 23.75 19.64 -22.04
CA ALA A 445 24.06 20.70 -23.00
C ALA A 445 24.45 20.15 -24.36
N THR A 446 25.26 19.07 -24.38
CA THR A 446 25.68 18.39 -25.62
C THR A 446 24.47 17.76 -26.33
N ALA A 447 23.58 17.09 -25.65
CA ALA A 447 22.39 16.49 -26.23
C ALA A 447 21.45 17.53 -26.89
N VAL A 448 21.23 18.69 -26.23
CA VAL A 448 20.44 19.78 -26.84
C VAL A 448 21.17 20.41 -28.04
N ALA A 449 22.47 20.64 -27.93
CA ALA A 449 23.27 21.18 -29.04
C ALA A 449 23.27 20.22 -30.25
N ASP A 450 23.37 18.91 -30.02
CA ASP A 450 23.33 17.89 -31.07
C ASP A 450 21.96 17.82 -31.76
N PHE A 451 20.88 18.02 -31.02
CA PHE A 451 19.52 18.10 -31.57
C PHE A 451 19.36 19.22 -32.62
N PHE A 452 20.02 20.36 -32.43
CA PHE A 452 19.98 21.51 -33.34
C PHE A 452 21.08 21.49 -34.41
N ARG A 453 21.96 20.47 -34.43
CA ARG A 453 22.92 20.32 -35.52
C ARG A 453 22.20 19.97 -36.81
N PRO A 454 22.48 20.67 -37.92
CA PRO A 454 21.90 20.32 -39.20
C PRO A 454 22.32 18.89 -39.56
N HIS A 455 21.35 18.02 -39.80
CA HIS A 455 21.64 16.73 -40.42
C HIS A 455 22.23 17.03 -41.81
N ARG A 456 23.51 16.74 -42.02
CA ARG A 456 24.08 16.73 -43.34
C ARG A 456 23.45 15.58 -44.11
N ASN A 457 22.55 15.91 -45.05
CA ASN A 457 22.13 15.00 -46.11
C ASN A 457 23.30 14.61 -46.96
#